data_49290a86f8e1d76d628effc86fbee646
#
_entry.id   49290a86f8e1d76d628effc86fbee646
#
_cell.length_a   1.000
_cell.length_b   1.000
_cell.length_c   1.000
_cell.angle_alpha   90.00
_cell.angle_beta   90.00
_cell.angle_gamma   90.00
#
_symmetry.space_group_name_H-M   'P 1'
#
loop_
_entity.id
_entity.type
_entity.pdbx_description
1 polymer ?
#
loop_
_entity_poly.entity_id
_entity_poly.type
_entity_poly.pdbx_seq_one_letter_code
_entity_poly.pdbx_strand_id
1 'polypeptide(L)'
;MKREDMLCRVSGVLLKCADLIFAALFAFVVVRVTWNTQSMIPGSIGRDITMCFLWIILVGCCVFLWRKLLRGKDYKRRLLLVAFALQAIYVWAVYSQVDSDAYVITYIAYHFAQGDLAALEGFWREYLAVYTNNIPATAVLTAVFSVWMPDTLEQTWLLLSVIAAVLSDIALLFIFKLVKTVVNETAAIVAMVLAIASISLSEPSTILYSDIMALWTTPAALYAITRGRMGDKQYIGAAGVLLAVGSWIKPQSLIVTIAVGIILILEWMGEPGKEQRKLVGKRGALLVGCFLIVLLGLS
;
A
#
# COMPACT_ATOMS: atom_id res chain seq x y z
N MET A 1 -21.60 -12.91 -36.66
CA MET A 1 -20.71 -12.26 -35.64
C MET A 1 -19.67 -13.28 -35.26
N LYS A 2 -18.38 -13.02 -35.50
CA LYS A 2 -17.31 -13.97 -35.18
C LYS A 2 -17.22 -14.09 -33.65
N ARG A 3 -16.96 -15.31 -33.13
CA ARG A 3 -16.80 -15.59 -31.68
C ARG A 3 -15.85 -14.61 -30.99
N GLU A 4 -14.85 -14.12 -31.72
CA GLU A 4 -13.85 -13.13 -31.27
C GLU A 4 -14.47 -11.75 -30.99
N ASP A 5 -15.38 -11.27 -31.86
CA ASP A 5 -16.07 -9.99 -31.66
C ASP A 5 -17.00 -10.02 -30.45
N MET A 6 -17.62 -11.19 -30.20
CA MET A 6 -18.47 -11.39 -29.03
C MET A 6 -17.64 -11.35 -27.73
N LEU A 7 -16.50 -12.05 -27.68
CA LEU A 7 -15.62 -12.07 -26.51
C LEU A 7 -15.04 -10.67 -26.20
N CYS A 8 -14.65 -9.92 -27.24
CA CYS A 8 -14.16 -8.55 -27.08
C CYS A 8 -15.25 -7.62 -26.52
N ARG A 9 -16.48 -7.73 -26.98
CA ARG A 9 -17.61 -6.95 -26.45
C ARG A 9 -17.95 -7.33 -25.03
N VAL A 10 -17.99 -8.63 -24.70
CA VAL A 10 -18.27 -9.12 -23.35
C VAL A 10 -17.19 -8.63 -22.37
N SER A 11 -15.91 -8.73 -22.71
CA SER A 11 -14.83 -8.22 -21.84
C SER A 11 -14.93 -6.71 -21.64
N GLY A 12 -15.24 -5.95 -22.70
CA GLY A 12 -15.44 -4.49 -22.61
C GLY A 12 -16.61 -4.09 -21.71
N VAL A 13 -17.71 -4.85 -21.76
CA VAL A 13 -18.85 -4.63 -20.85
C VAL A 13 -18.48 -5.00 -19.42
N LEU A 14 -17.82 -6.13 -19.19
CA LEU A 14 -17.38 -6.54 -17.86
C LEU A 14 -16.41 -5.56 -17.22
N LEU A 15 -15.45 -5.00 -17.98
CA LEU A 15 -14.54 -3.97 -17.49
C LEU A 15 -15.32 -2.71 -17.08
N LYS A 16 -16.26 -2.22 -17.91
CA LYS A 16 -17.09 -1.06 -17.54
C LYS A 16 -17.95 -1.32 -16.30
N CYS A 17 -18.50 -2.53 -16.17
CA CYS A 17 -19.22 -2.92 -14.96
C CYS A 17 -18.31 -2.95 -13.73
N ALA A 18 -17.09 -3.48 -13.87
CA ALA A 18 -16.09 -3.46 -12.79
C ALA A 18 -15.71 -2.05 -12.37
N ASP A 19 -15.48 -1.13 -13.32
CA ASP A 19 -15.20 0.28 -13.05
C ASP A 19 -16.35 0.96 -12.30
N LEU A 20 -17.60 0.68 -12.72
CA LEU A 20 -18.80 1.24 -12.08
C LEU A 20 -18.97 0.70 -10.66
N ILE A 21 -18.79 -0.61 -10.46
CA ILE A 21 -18.86 -1.25 -9.15
C ILE A 21 -17.75 -0.68 -8.24
N PHE A 22 -16.53 -0.54 -8.75
CA PHE A 22 -15.43 0.04 -7.99
C PHE A 22 -15.73 1.48 -7.58
N ALA A 23 -16.21 2.32 -8.50
CA ALA A 23 -16.58 3.69 -8.21
C ALA A 23 -17.71 3.78 -7.18
N ALA A 24 -18.73 2.92 -7.28
CA ALA A 24 -19.83 2.85 -6.32
C ALA A 24 -19.37 2.38 -4.93
N LEU A 25 -18.52 1.35 -4.86
CA LEU A 25 -17.94 0.87 -3.60
C LEU A 25 -17.03 1.93 -2.97
N PHE A 26 -16.20 2.60 -3.77
CA PHE A 26 -15.35 3.69 -3.29
C PHE A 26 -16.18 4.84 -2.72
N ALA A 27 -17.22 5.29 -3.44
CA ALA A 27 -18.14 6.30 -2.96
C ALA A 27 -18.84 5.87 -1.67
N PHE A 28 -19.32 4.60 -1.60
CA PHE A 28 -19.92 4.03 -0.40
C PHE A 28 -18.95 4.04 0.79
N VAL A 29 -17.70 3.61 0.61
CA VAL A 29 -16.67 3.60 1.66
C VAL A 29 -16.40 5.03 2.14
N VAL A 30 -16.22 5.98 1.22
CA VAL A 30 -16.01 7.39 1.57
C VAL A 30 -17.18 7.93 2.40
N VAL A 31 -18.41 7.72 1.94
CA VAL A 31 -19.62 8.13 2.68
C VAL A 31 -19.68 7.46 4.04
N ARG A 32 -19.40 6.16 4.10
CA ARG A 32 -19.50 5.37 5.34
C ARG A 32 -18.43 5.76 6.36
N VAL A 33 -17.20 5.98 5.91
CA VAL A 33 -16.11 6.46 6.78
C VAL A 33 -16.42 7.85 7.31
N THR A 34 -16.89 8.75 6.45
CA THR A 34 -17.31 10.10 6.86
C THR A 34 -18.46 10.05 7.87
N TRP A 35 -19.44 9.15 7.65
CA TRP A 35 -20.57 8.96 8.56
C TRP A 35 -20.16 8.37 9.91
N ASN A 36 -19.28 7.38 9.95
CA ASN A 36 -18.81 6.76 11.18
C ASN A 36 -17.93 7.67 12.04
N THR A 37 -17.10 8.52 11.41
CA THR A 37 -16.35 9.53 12.14
C THR A 37 -17.27 10.57 12.79
N GLN A 38 -18.44 10.82 12.24
CA GLN A 38 -19.45 11.68 12.86
C GLN A 38 -20.06 11.09 14.14
N SER A 39 -20.19 9.77 14.23
CA SER A 39 -20.78 9.12 15.41
C SER A 39 -19.84 9.05 16.60
N MET A 40 -18.53 9.20 16.39
CA MET A 40 -17.53 9.16 17.47
C MET A 40 -17.22 10.56 18.07
N ILE A 41 -17.51 11.63 17.33
CA ILE A 41 -17.29 13.00 17.80
C ILE A 41 -18.61 13.79 17.64
N PRO A 42 -19.26 14.19 18.71
CA PRO A 42 -20.46 15.03 18.62
C PRO A 42 -20.09 16.38 17.98
N GLY A 43 -20.24 16.49 16.69
CA GLY A 43 -19.95 17.70 15.91
C GLY A 43 -21.00 17.92 14.85
N SER A 44 -21.29 19.18 14.56
CA SER A 44 -22.29 19.54 13.55
C SER A 44 -21.82 19.16 12.15
N ILE A 45 -22.71 18.67 11.29
CA ILE A 45 -22.50 18.42 9.85
C ILE A 45 -21.79 19.60 9.17
N GLY A 46 -22.06 20.84 9.63
CA GLY A 46 -21.42 22.06 9.14
C GLY A 46 -19.90 22.07 9.35
N ARG A 47 -19.39 21.53 10.46
CA ARG A 47 -17.94 21.45 10.74
C ARG A 47 -17.24 20.52 9.77
N ASP A 48 -17.84 19.37 9.49
CA ASP A 48 -17.23 18.35 8.62
C ASP A 48 -17.22 18.80 7.15
N ILE A 49 -18.30 19.46 6.70
CA ILE A 49 -18.34 20.10 5.39
C ILE A 49 -17.25 21.19 5.31
N THR A 50 -17.11 22.01 6.35
CA THR A 50 -16.08 23.06 6.41
C THR A 50 -14.67 22.44 6.36
N MET A 51 -14.44 21.35 7.07
CA MET A 51 -13.14 20.64 7.03
C MET A 51 -12.85 20.06 5.66
N CYS A 52 -13.84 19.45 4.99
CA CYS A 52 -13.70 18.99 3.60
C CYS A 52 -13.35 20.14 2.65
N PHE A 53 -14.01 21.28 2.77
CA PHE A 53 -13.71 22.49 1.97
C PHE A 53 -12.31 23.02 2.27
N LEU A 54 -11.89 23.07 3.53
CA LEU A 54 -10.55 23.49 3.92
C LEU A 54 -9.48 22.54 3.35
N TRP A 55 -9.73 21.23 3.33
CA TRP A 55 -8.85 20.26 2.69
C TRP A 55 -8.76 20.47 1.18
N ILE A 56 -9.87 20.69 0.48
CA ILE A 56 -9.88 20.99 -0.96
C ILE A 56 -9.10 22.27 -1.26
N ILE A 57 -9.30 23.32 -0.47
CA ILE A 57 -8.58 24.59 -0.60
C ILE A 57 -7.09 24.38 -0.33
N LEU A 58 -6.72 23.65 0.74
CA LEU A 58 -5.33 23.35 1.08
C LEU A 58 -4.63 22.60 -0.05
N VAL A 59 -5.27 21.54 -0.58
CA VAL A 59 -4.74 20.79 -1.72
C VAL A 59 -4.62 21.67 -2.96
N GLY A 60 -5.63 22.50 -3.25
CA GLY A 60 -5.59 23.46 -4.36
C GLY A 60 -4.46 24.48 -4.21
N CYS A 61 -4.28 25.05 -3.02
CA CYS A 61 -3.17 25.93 -2.70
C CYS A 61 -1.81 25.22 -2.81
N CYS A 62 -1.68 24.01 -2.31
CA CYS A 62 -0.46 23.22 -2.42
C CYS A 62 -0.11 22.95 -3.88
N VAL A 63 -1.08 22.56 -4.72
CA VAL A 63 -0.88 22.35 -6.16
C VAL A 63 -0.52 23.64 -6.90
N PHE A 64 -1.15 24.78 -6.54
CA PHE A 64 -0.86 26.08 -7.12
C PHE A 64 0.55 26.57 -6.74
N LEU A 65 0.88 26.55 -5.45
CA LEU A 65 2.21 26.90 -4.94
C LEU A 65 3.28 25.98 -5.55
N TRP A 66 2.96 24.70 -5.68
CA TRP A 66 3.78 23.73 -6.35
C TRP A 66 4.12 24.11 -7.80
N ARG A 67 3.09 24.45 -8.59
CA ARG A 67 3.29 24.87 -10.00
C ARG A 67 4.16 26.13 -10.11
N LYS A 68 4.11 27.01 -9.12
CA LYS A 68 4.80 28.30 -9.15
C LYS A 68 6.21 28.25 -8.53
N LEU A 69 6.40 27.52 -7.41
CA LEU A 69 7.63 27.54 -6.62
C LEU A 69 8.56 26.36 -6.88
N LEU A 70 8.03 25.24 -7.39
CA LEU A 70 8.77 23.98 -7.47
C LEU A 70 8.98 23.47 -8.91
N ARG A 71 8.84 24.33 -9.93
CA ARG A 71 9.23 24.03 -11.29
C ARG A 71 10.73 23.76 -11.35
N GLY A 72 11.12 22.45 -11.43
CA GLY A 72 12.50 22.04 -11.56
C GLY A 72 12.62 20.52 -11.67
N LYS A 73 13.75 20.02 -12.16
CA LYS A 73 13.98 18.57 -12.36
C LYS A 73 13.88 17.74 -11.06
N ASP A 74 14.08 18.37 -9.90
CA ASP A 74 14.18 17.68 -8.60
C ASP A 74 12.92 17.76 -7.71
N TYR A 75 11.79 18.19 -8.27
CA TYR A 75 10.58 18.39 -7.48
C TYR A 75 10.09 17.12 -6.74
N LYS A 76 10.29 15.92 -7.31
CA LYS A 76 9.94 14.64 -6.68
C LYS A 76 10.72 14.41 -5.39
N ARG A 77 12.04 14.63 -5.45
CA ARG A 77 12.91 14.50 -4.28
C ARG A 77 12.49 15.47 -3.18
N ARG A 78 12.15 16.72 -3.56
CA ARG A 78 11.69 17.73 -2.60
C ARG A 78 10.35 17.33 -1.97
N LEU A 79 9.41 16.76 -2.74
CA LEU A 79 8.13 16.26 -2.18
C LEU A 79 8.36 15.14 -1.17
N LEU A 80 9.20 14.16 -1.49
CA LEU A 80 9.52 13.08 -0.56
C LEU A 80 10.20 13.61 0.69
N LEU A 81 11.12 14.56 0.55
CA LEU A 81 11.76 15.22 1.71
C LEU A 81 10.74 15.98 2.57
N VAL A 82 9.76 16.66 1.95
CA VAL A 82 8.67 17.33 2.67
C VAL A 82 7.79 16.29 3.38
N ALA A 83 7.43 15.19 2.71
CA ALA A 83 6.67 14.11 3.32
C ALA A 83 7.39 13.54 4.54
N PHE A 84 8.67 13.20 4.39
CA PHE A 84 9.50 12.68 5.47
C PHE A 84 9.66 13.68 6.63
N ALA A 85 9.85 14.97 6.33
CA ALA A 85 9.93 16.01 7.36
C ALA A 85 8.61 16.17 8.12
N LEU A 86 7.47 16.13 7.42
CA LEU A 86 6.16 16.18 8.05
C LEU A 86 5.90 14.95 8.94
N GLN A 87 6.31 13.77 8.49
CA GLN A 87 6.23 12.54 9.28
C GLN A 87 7.12 12.62 10.52
N ALA A 88 8.36 13.11 10.39
CA ALA A 88 9.28 13.28 11.52
C ALA A 88 8.71 14.26 12.57
N ILE A 89 8.12 15.38 12.12
CA ILE A 89 7.43 16.32 13.01
C ILE A 89 6.22 15.66 13.68
N TYR A 90 5.44 14.89 12.92
CA TYR A 90 4.27 14.20 13.43
C TYR A 90 4.66 13.13 14.46
N VAL A 91 5.67 12.29 14.16
CA VAL A 91 6.23 11.32 15.10
C VAL A 91 6.67 12.00 16.39
N TRP A 92 7.41 13.12 16.28
CA TRP A 92 7.88 13.86 17.44
C TRP A 92 6.74 14.45 18.28
N ALA A 93 5.68 14.95 17.62
CA ALA A 93 4.55 15.61 18.29
C ALA A 93 3.53 14.62 18.91
N VAL A 94 3.38 13.43 18.29
CA VAL A 94 2.35 12.44 18.64
C VAL A 94 2.98 11.15 19.19
N TYR A 95 4.30 11.15 19.41
CA TYR A 95 5.01 9.99 19.93
C TYR A 95 4.34 9.47 21.20
N SER A 96 3.78 8.27 21.11
CA SER A 96 3.16 7.57 22.23
C SER A 96 3.65 6.12 22.25
N GLN A 97 3.63 5.51 23.41
CA GLN A 97 3.80 4.07 23.49
C GLN A 97 2.72 3.38 22.65
N VAL A 98 3.18 2.50 21.77
CA VAL A 98 2.28 1.70 20.97
C VAL A 98 1.64 0.66 21.87
N ASP A 99 0.34 0.54 21.79
CA ASP A 99 -0.44 -0.50 22.45
C ASP A 99 -0.99 -1.52 21.45
N SER A 100 -1.86 -2.41 21.89
CA SER A 100 -2.55 -3.39 21.06
C SER A 100 -1.62 -4.39 20.34
N ASP A 101 -2.05 -4.90 19.22
CA ASP A 101 -1.35 -5.93 18.42
C ASP A 101 0.06 -5.49 17.98
N ALA A 102 0.25 -4.21 17.68
CA ALA A 102 1.56 -3.70 17.27
C ALA A 102 2.60 -3.79 18.40
N TYR A 103 2.17 -3.54 19.65
CA TYR A 103 2.99 -3.77 20.84
C TYR A 103 3.34 -5.25 20.99
N VAL A 104 2.34 -6.12 20.88
CA VAL A 104 2.50 -7.57 21.08
C VAL A 104 3.52 -8.14 20.11
N ILE A 105 3.37 -7.87 18.80
CA ILE A 105 4.30 -8.41 17.79
C ILE A 105 5.71 -7.83 17.94
N THR A 106 5.82 -6.56 18.36
CA THR A 106 7.12 -5.92 18.61
C THR A 106 7.82 -6.53 19.81
N TYR A 107 7.08 -6.74 20.91
CA TYR A 107 7.59 -7.39 22.11
C TYR A 107 8.10 -8.81 21.79
N ILE A 108 7.28 -9.61 21.10
CA ILE A 108 7.66 -10.97 20.71
C ILE A 108 8.91 -10.94 19.83
N ALA A 109 8.95 -10.09 18.81
CA ALA A 109 10.07 -9.98 17.88
C ALA A 109 11.38 -9.56 18.59
N TYR A 110 11.28 -8.63 19.55
CA TYR A 110 12.42 -8.15 20.34
C TYR A 110 13.04 -9.28 21.16
N HIS A 111 12.23 -10.03 21.92
CA HIS A 111 12.72 -11.16 22.73
C HIS A 111 13.19 -12.34 21.87
N PHE A 112 12.55 -12.62 20.73
CA PHE A 112 13.05 -13.61 19.76
C PHE A 112 14.45 -13.24 19.26
N ALA A 113 14.68 -11.98 18.91
CA ALA A 113 15.97 -11.53 18.43
C ALA A 113 17.07 -11.60 19.48
N GLN A 114 16.72 -11.46 20.77
CA GLN A 114 17.63 -11.65 21.91
C GLN A 114 17.88 -13.12 22.26
N GLY A 115 17.08 -14.05 21.74
CA GLY A 115 17.09 -15.45 22.17
C GLY A 115 16.47 -15.69 23.54
N ASP A 116 15.76 -14.71 24.09
CA ASP A 116 15.07 -14.79 25.37
C ASP A 116 13.68 -15.42 25.20
N LEU A 117 13.68 -16.74 25.05
CA LEU A 117 12.44 -17.49 24.87
C LEU A 117 11.61 -17.61 26.17
N ALA A 118 12.25 -17.44 27.33
CA ALA A 118 11.57 -17.50 28.61
C ALA A 118 10.59 -16.32 28.80
N ALA A 119 10.93 -15.14 28.27
CA ALA A 119 10.04 -13.98 28.26
C ALA A 119 8.79 -14.18 27.37
N LEU A 120 8.77 -15.22 26.54
CA LEU A 120 7.68 -15.49 25.61
C LEU A 120 6.77 -16.63 26.05
N GLU A 121 6.85 -17.07 27.30
CA GLU A 121 5.93 -18.07 27.86
C GLU A 121 4.55 -17.47 28.15
N GLY A 122 3.53 -18.32 28.15
CA GLY A 122 2.15 -17.94 28.43
C GLY A 122 1.50 -17.16 27.29
N PHE A 123 0.92 -16.00 27.59
CA PHE A 123 0.13 -15.19 26.64
C PHE A 123 0.82 -14.91 25.30
N TRP A 124 2.13 -14.61 25.31
CA TRP A 124 2.86 -14.25 24.09
C TRP A 124 2.94 -15.40 23.11
N ARG A 125 3.15 -16.62 23.59
CA ARG A 125 3.18 -17.84 22.77
C ARG A 125 1.79 -18.16 22.22
N GLU A 126 0.76 -18.05 23.05
CA GLU A 126 -0.61 -18.30 22.65
C GLU A 126 -1.13 -17.27 21.66
N TYR A 127 -0.70 -16.02 21.76
CA TYR A 127 -1.08 -14.96 20.84
C TYR A 127 -0.80 -15.32 19.37
N LEU A 128 0.42 -15.75 19.03
CA LEU A 128 0.76 -16.13 17.66
C LEU A 128 0.04 -17.40 17.20
N ALA A 129 -0.33 -18.29 18.10
CA ALA A 129 -1.12 -19.47 17.77
C ALA A 129 -2.56 -19.09 17.37
N VAL A 130 -3.12 -18.03 17.97
CA VAL A 130 -4.46 -17.51 17.63
C VAL A 130 -4.40 -16.56 16.45
N TYR A 131 -3.44 -15.63 16.43
CA TYR A 131 -3.30 -14.59 15.40
C TYR A 131 -2.15 -14.91 14.43
N THR A 132 -2.30 -16.04 13.72
CA THR A 132 -1.28 -16.54 12.75
C THR A 132 -0.97 -15.56 11.63
N ASN A 133 -1.90 -14.67 11.28
CA ASN A 133 -1.71 -13.61 10.31
C ASN A 133 -0.63 -12.57 10.74
N ASN A 134 -0.26 -12.53 12.01
CA ASN A 134 0.78 -11.64 12.54
C ASN A 134 2.17 -12.29 12.54
N ILE A 135 2.29 -13.59 12.28
CA ILE A 135 3.58 -14.29 12.21
C ILE A 135 4.53 -13.65 11.18
N PRO A 136 4.11 -13.34 9.93
CA PRO A 136 5.00 -12.71 8.97
C PRO A 136 5.53 -11.34 9.42
N ALA A 137 4.67 -10.50 9.98
CA ALA A 137 5.08 -9.20 10.51
C ALA A 137 6.07 -9.34 11.67
N THR A 138 5.81 -10.28 12.59
CA THR A 138 6.73 -10.61 13.70
C THR A 138 8.09 -11.10 13.17
N ALA A 139 8.11 -11.96 12.15
CA ALA A 139 9.34 -12.46 11.54
C ALA A 139 10.15 -11.31 10.88
N VAL A 140 9.50 -10.39 10.19
CA VAL A 140 10.16 -9.19 9.63
C VAL A 140 10.77 -8.34 10.74
N LEU A 141 10.04 -8.08 11.82
CA LEU A 141 10.56 -7.32 12.97
C LEU A 141 11.72 -8.04 13.65
N THR A 142 11.63 -9.35 13.84
CA THR A 142 12.73 -10.17 14.38
C THR A 142 13.99 -10.03 13.53
N ALA A 143 13.86 -10.09 12.20
CA ALA A 143 15.00 -9.89 11.29
C ALA A 143 15.59 -8.47 11.41
N VAL A 144 14.75 -7.44 11.54
CA VAL A 144 15.21 -6.06 11.78
C VAL A 144 16.01 -5.97 13.09
N PHE A 145 15.48 -6.52 14.18
CA PHE A 145 16.15 -6.48 15.49
C PHE A 145 17.39 -7.38 15.53
N SER A 146 17.44 -8.45 14.78
CA SER A 146 18.66 -9.27 14.66
C SER A 146 19.83 -8.53 13.99
N VAL A 147 19.54 -7.53 13.16
CA VAL A 147 20.55 -6.68 12.51
C VAL A 147 20.85 -5.44 13.33
N TRP A 148 19.85 -4.85 13.93
CA TRP A 148 19.96 -3.63 14.71
C TRP A 148 19.14 -3.76 15.99
N MET A 149 19.79 -4.24 17.04
CA MET A 149 19.20 -4.47 18.35
C MET A 149 19.27 -3.21 19.21
N PRO A 150 18.15 -2.55 19.51
CA PRO A 150 18.11 -1.48 20.49
C PRO A 150 18.36 -2.01 21.92
N ASP A 151 18.95 -1.18 22.79
CA ASP A 151 19.24 -1.57 24.17
C ASP A 151 17.97 -1.79 25.01
N THR A 152 16.92 -1.04 24.68
CA THR A 152 15.62 -1.12 25.37
C THR A 152 14.45 -1.23 24.41
N LEU A 153 13.35 -1.81 24.86
CA LEU A 153 12.11 -1.89 24.09
C LEU A 153 11.58 -0.48 23.71
N GLU A 154 11.81 0.52 24.55
CA GLU A 154 11.39 1.91 24.27
C GLU A 154 12.15 2.51 23.08
N GLN A 155 13.43 2.21 22.95
CA GLN A 155 14.22 2.66 21.79
C GLN A 155 13.76 2.01 20.48
N THR A 156 13.12 0.83 20.54
CA THR A 156 12.56 0.18 19.37
C THR A 156 11.53 1.05 18.66
N TRP A 157 10.72 1.79 19.41
CA TRP A 157 9.62 2.60 18.85
C TRP A 157 10.12 3.67 17.91
N LEU A 158 11.19 4.36 18.28
CA LEU A 158 11.79 5.39 17.40
C LEU A 158 12.32 4.76 16.12
N LEU A 159 13.05 3.64 16.22
CA LEU A 159 13.55 2.90 15.06
C LEU A 159 12.39 2.49 14.14
N LEU A 160 11.34 1.89 14.71
CA LEU A 160 10.19 1.41 13.95
C LEU A 160 9.41 2.56 13.30
N SER A 161 9.29 3.71 13.98
CA SER A 161 8.66 4.90 13.39
C SER A 161 9.46 5.45 12.21
N VAL A 162 10.78 5.43 12.26
CA VAL A 162 11.65 5.84 11.13
C VAL A 162 11.47 4.86 9.96
N ILE A 163 11.43 3.55 10.23
CA ILE A 163 11.20 2.55 9.18
C ILE A 163 9.80 2.73 8.57
N ALA A 164 8.77 2.96 9.39
CA ALA A 164 7.41 3.23 8.93
C ALA A 164 7.34 4.45 8.01
N ALA A 165 8.03 5.55 8.37
CA ALA A 165 8.13 6.74 7.53
C ALA A 165 8.79 6.44 6.17
N VAL A 166 9.90 5.69 6.18
CA VAL A 166 10.60 5.31 4.93
C VAL A 166 9.72 4.43 4.05
N LEU A 167 9.02 3.44 4.61
CA LEU A 167 8.11 2.57 3.84
C LEU A 167 6.91 3.35 3.28
N SER A 168 6.40 4.31 4.04
CA SER A 168 5.35 5.22 3.57
C SER A 168 5.85 6.09 2.41
N ASP A 169 7.06 6.64 2.47
CA ASP A 169 7.66 7.41 1.38
C ASP A 169 7.91 6.56 0.13
N ILE A 170 8.30 5.30 0.30
CA ILE A 170 8.38 4.34 -0.83
C ILE A 170 7.01 4.15 -1.47
N ALA A 171 5.94 4.00 -0.66
CA ALA A 171 4.57 3.90 -1.18
C ALA A 171 4.18 5.17 -1.96
N LEU A 172 4.44 6.36 -1.42
CA LEU A 172 4.20 7.65 -2.08
C LEU A 172 4.92 7.75 -3.43
N LEU A 173 6.18 7.32 -3.47
CA LEU A 173 6.96 7.29 -4.71
C LEU A 173 6.32 6.39 -5.77
N PHE A 174 5.83 5.22 -5.40
CA PHE A 174 5.19 4.30 -6.35
C PHE A 174 3.79 4.77 -6.75
N ILE A 175 3.02 5.39 -5.86
CA ILE A 175 1.75 6.06 -6.19
C ILE A 175 2.01 7.13 -7.25
N PHE A 176 3.01 7.99 -7.02
CA PHE A 176 3.38 9.01 -8.01
C PHE A 176 3.76 8.41 -9.36
N LYS A 177 4.66 7.40 -9.37
CA LYS A 177 5.10 6.74 -10.61
C LYS A 177 3.94 6.09 -11.35
N LEU A 178 3.06 5.40 -10.63
CA LEU A 178 1.88 4.74 -11.19
C LEU A 178 0.96 5.75 -11.85
N VAL A 179 0.52 6.78 -11.11
CA VAL A 179 -0.43 7.78 -11.61
C VAL A 179 0.19 8.59 -12.76
N LYS A 180 1.49 8.93 -12.69
CA LYS A 180 2.18 9.58 -13.79
C LYS A 180 2.19 8.74 -15.08
N THR A 181 2.33 7.41 -14.93
CA THR A 181 2.39 6.50 -16.08
C THR A 181 1.01 6.25 -16.69
N VAL A 182 -0.04 6.16 -15.86
CA VAL A 182 -1.40 5.84 -16.32
C VAL A 182 -2.17 7.09 -16.76
N VAL A 183 -1.98 8.22 -16.10
CA VAL A 183 -2.73 9.46 -16.37
C VAL A 183 -1.80 10.55 -16.90
N ASN A 184 -1.13 11.28 -16.00
CA ASN A 184 -0.16 12.33 -16.33
C ASN A 184 0.55 12.84 -15.08
N GLU A 185 1.51 13.75 -15.26
CA GLU A 185 2.31 14.32 -14.19
C GLU A 185 1.51 15.19 -13.21
N THR A 186 0.55 15.96 -13.70
CA THR A 186 -0.29 16.80 -12.84
C THR A 186 -1.14 15.96 -11.91
N ALA A 187 -1.80 14.92 -12.44
CA ALA A 187 -2.57 13.98 -11.65
C ALA A 187 -1.70 13.25 -10.61
N ALA A 188 -0.46 12.90 -10.98
CA ALA A 188 0.49 12.26 -10.06
C ALA A 188 0.89 13.18 -8.89
N ILE A 189 1.07 14.48 -9.14
CA ILE A 189 1.33 15.45 -8.08
C ILE A 189 0.15 15.56 -7.14
N VAL A 190 -1.07 15.68 -7.67
CA VAL A 190 -2.29 15.74 -6.86
C VAL A 190 -2.44 14.47 -6.01
N ALA A 191 -2.30 13.30 -6.64
CA ALA A 191 -2.38 12.02 -5.93
C ALA A 191 -1.34 11.91 -4.81
N MET A 192 -0.11 12.38 -5.04
CA MET A 192 0.96 12.36 -4.04
C MET A 192 0.65 13.31 -2.87
N VAL A 193 0.14 14.53 -3.14
CA VAL A 193 -0.24 15.48 -2.08
C VAL A 193 -1.38 14.92 -1.23
N LEU A 194 -2.39 14.32 -1.86
CA LEU A 194 -3.49 13.67 -1.14
C LEU A 194 -2.99 12.48 -0.31
N ALA A 195 -2.09 11.68 -0.87
CA ALA A 195 -1.51 10.54 -0.17
C ALA A 195 -0.62 10.98 1.01
N ILE A 196 0.16 12.06 0.89
CA ILE A 196 0.91 12.66 2.01
C ILE A 196 -0.05 13.05 3.13
N ALA A 197 -1.14 13.74 2.79
CA ALA A 197 -2.13 14.16 3.78
C ALA A 197 -2.82 12.97 4.48
N SER A 198 -3.07 11.88 3.75
CA SER A 198 -3.80 10.72 4.25
C SER A 198 -2.91 9.68 4.95
N ILE A 199 -1.67 9.51 4.49
CA ILE A 199 -0.76 8.46 4.99
C ILE A 199 0.21 9.06 5.99
N SER A 200 0.92 10.13 5.60
CA SER A 200 2.04 10.67 6.40
C SER A 200 1.60 11.42 7.66
N LEU A 201 0.38 11.91 7.69
CA LEU A 201 -0.20 12.63 8.83
C LEU A 201 -1.26 11.83 9.58
N SER A 202 -1.22 10.50 9.45
CA SER A 202 -2.11 9.59 10.17
C SER A 202 -1.36 8.85 11.26
N GLU A 203 -2.03 8.54 12.36
CA GLU A 203 -1.47 7.76 13.47
C GLU A 203 -0.81 6.45 13.01
N PRO A 204 -1.42 5.64 12.11
CA PRO A 204 -0.78 4.42 11.61
C PRO A 204 0.60 4.65 10.98
N SER A 205 0.91 5.84 10.45
CA SER A 205 2.22 6.12 9.84
C SER A 205 3.37 6.16 10.85
N THR A 206 3.08 6.26 12.14
CA THR A 206 4.07 6.27 13.22
C THR A 206 4.30 4.88 13.81
N ILE A 207 3.47 3.91 13.43
CA ILE A 207 3.45 2.55 14.00
C ILE A 207 3.82 1.56 12.90
N LEU A 208 4.95 0.88 13.05
CA LEU A 208 5.35 -0.17 12.11
C LEU A 208 4.56 -1.45 12.41
N TYR A 209 3.40 -1.57 11.78
CA TYR A 209 2.56 -2.75 11.81
C TYR A 209 2.38 -3.33 10.39
N SER A 210 1.79 -4.51 10.27
CA SER A 210 1.64 -5.23 9.00
C SER A 210 1.05 -4.37 7.86
N ASP A 211 0.16 -3.41 8.20
CA ASP A 211 -0.44 -2.48 7.24
C ASP A 211 0.61 -1.60 6.58
N ILE A 212 1.48 -0.96 7.37
CA ILE A 212 2.54 -0.09 6.86
C ILE A 212 3.65 -0.90 6.20
N MET A 213 3.97 -2.09 6.73
CA MET A 213 4.95 -2.99 6.11
C MET A 213 4.55 -3.41 4.70
N ALA A 214 3.25 -3.63 4.45
CA ALA A 214 2.72 -4.03 3.15
C ALA A 214 2.28 -2.86 2.25
N LEU A 215 2.14 -1.63 2.79
CA LEU A 215 1.55 -0.49 2.10
C LEU A 215 2.17 -0.20 0.73
N TRP A 216 3.49 -0.26 0.63
CA TRP A 216 4.24 0.07 -0.57
C TRP A 216 4.17 -1.01 -1.66
N THR A 217 3.88 -2.27 -1.29
CA THR A 217 3.92 -3.42 -2.22
C THR A 217 2.84 -3.32 -3.29
N THR A 218 1.63 -2.90 -2.92
CA THR A 218 0.50 -2.75 -3.84
C THR A 218 0.76 -1.70 -4.94
N PRO A 219 1.05 -0.43 -4.64
CA PRO A 219 1.32 0.55 -5.69
C PRO A 219 2.58 0.22 -6.50
N ALA A 220 3.59 -0.41 -5.89
CA ALA A 220 4.78 -0.88 -6.60
C ALA A 220 4.45 -2.00 -7.58
N ALA A 221 3.62 -2.98 -7.19
CA ALA A 221 3.18 -4.07 -8.06
C ALA A 221 2.33 -3.54 -9.24
N LEU A 222 1.38 -2.65 -8.99
CA LEU A 222 0.56 -2.04 -10.03
C LEU A 222 1.40 -1.20 -11.01
N TYR A 223 2.39 -0.45 -10.51
CA TYR A 223 3.35 0.24 -11.36
C TYR A 223 4.16 -0.74 -12.22
N ALA A 224 4.65 -1.82 -11.62
CA ALA A 224 5.41 -2.84 -12.32
C ALA A 224 4.55 -3.54 -13.41
N ILE A 225 3.29 -3.89 -13.13
CA ILE A 225 2.36 -4.42 -14.14
C ILE A 225 2.22 -3.45 -15.31
N THR A 226 2.00 -2.17 -15.02
CA THR A 226 1.84 -1.14 -16.05
C THR A 226 3.08 -1.03 -16.93
N ARG A 227 4.28 -1.03 -16.34
CA ARG A 227 5.55 -1.04 -17.08
C ARG A 227 5.74 -2.31 -17.90
N GLY A 228 5.39 -3.45 -17.32
CA GLY A 228 5.47 -4.74 -18.02
C GLY A 228 4.55 -4.83 -19.23
N ARG A 229 3.39 -4.16 -19.20
CA ARG A 229 2.49 -4.02 -20.35
C ARG A 229 3.09 -3.15 -21.45
N MET A 230 3.90 -2.16 -21.11
CA MET A 230 4.60 -1.28 -22.06
C MET A 230 5.81 -1.95 -22.74
N GLY A 231 6.15 -3.18 -22.38
CA GLY A 231 7.21 -3.95 -23.05
C GLY A 231 8.32 -4.45 -22.12
N ASP A 232 8.47 -3.90 -20.94
CA ASP A 232 9.53 -4.21 -19.97
C ASP A 232 9.19 -5.50 -19.20
N LYS A 233 9.35 -6.68 -19.82
CA LYS A 233 8.90 -7.98 -19.30
C LYS A 233 9.38 -8.31 -17.87
N GLN A 234 10.57 -7.87 -17.50
CA GLN A 234 11.13 -8.07 -16.15
C GLN A 234 10.24 -7.50 -15.03
N TYR A 235 9.49 -6.42 -15.33
CA TYR A 235 8.57 -5.85 -14.35
C TYR A 235 7.37 -6.74 -14.05
N ILE A 236 6.99 -7.65 -14.96
CA ILE A 236 5.89 -8.61 -14.69
C ILE A 236 6.29 -9.60 -13.60
N GLY A 237 7.53 -10.13 -13.65
CA GLY A 237 8.05 -10.99 -12.58
C GLY A 237 8.16 -10.24 -11.25
N ALA A 238 8.70 -9.01 -11.28
CA ALA A 238 8.77 -8.15 -10.10
C ALA A 238 7.39 -7.89 -9.49
N ALA A 239 6.35 -7.69 -10.32
CA ALA A 239 4.98 -7.54 -9.82
C ALA A 239 4.48 -8.78 -9.08
N GLY A 240 4.75 -9.98 -9.61
CA GLY A 240 4.41 -11.25 -8.94
C GLY A 240 5.07 -11.37 -7.56
N VAL A 241 6.36 -11.04 -7.48
CA VAL A 241 7.12 -11.02 -6.22
C VAL A 241 6.50 -10.02 -5.22
N LEU A 242 6.23 -8.78 -5.66
CA LEU A 242 5.67 -7.74 -4.80
C LEU A 242 4.27 -8.11 -4.27
N LEU A 243 3.42 -8.70 -5.12
CA LEU A 243 2.11 -9.19 -4.71
C LEU A 243 2.23 -10.34 -3.69
N ALA A 244 3.20 -11.25 -3.87
CA ALA A 244 3.45 -12.34 -2.93
C ALA A 244 3.91 -11.82 -1.57
N VAL A 245 4.91 -10.94 -1.55
CA VAL A 245 5.43 -10.32 -0.32
C VAL A 245 4.33 -9.55 0.40
N GLY A 246 3.56 -8.74 -0.32
CA GLY A 246 2.44 -8.01 0.27
C GLY A 246 1.37 -8.94 0.86
N SER A 247 1.02 -10.01 0.15
CA SER A 247 0.03 -10.99 0.61
C SER A 247 0.53 -11.83 1.79
N TRP A 248 1.83 -12.09 1.86
CA TRP A 248 2.46 -12.80 2.97
C TRP A 248 2.46 -11.93 4.24
N ILE A 249 2.88 -10.66 4.15
CA ILE A 249 2.89 -9.74 5.30
C ILE A 249 1.46 -9.40 5.75
N LYS A 250 0.56 -9.14 4.80
CA LYS A 250 -0.82 -8.73 5.06
C LYS A 250 -1.77 -9.50 4.15
N PRO A 251 -2.44 -10.55 4.63
CA PRO A 251 -3.32 -11.41 3.82
C PRO A 251 -4.40 -10.65 3.04
N GLN A 252 -4.87 -9.51 3.54
CA GLN A 252 -5.82 -8.64 2.84
C GLN A 252 -5.30 -8.12 1.49
N SER A 253 -3.97 -8.03 1.30
CA SER A 253 -3.34 -7.68 0.02
C SER A 253 -3.61 -8.71 -1.09
N LEU A 254 -4.04 -9.93 -0.73
CA LEU A 254 -4.47 -10.96 -1.68
C LEU A 254 -5.66 -10.50 -2.54
N ILE A 255 -6.49 -9.61 -2.03
CA ILE A 255 -7.62 -9.01 -2.79
C ILE A 255 -7.09 -8.32 -4.05
N VAL A 256 -5.97 -7.59 -3.95
CA VAL A 256 -5.34 -6.94 -5.10
C VAL A 256 -4.81 -7.97 -6.08
N THR A 257 -4.21 -9.06 -5.58
CA THR A 257 -3.72 -10.17 -6.42
C THR A 257 -4.85 -10.80 -7.22
N ILE A 258 -5.99 -11.06 -6.56
CA ILE A 258 -7.19 -11.59 -7.22
C ILE A 258 -7.70 -10.62 -8.28
N ALA A 259 -7.79 -9.32 -7.95
CA ALA A 259 -8.23 -8.30 -8.90
C ALA A 259 -7.32 -8.22 -10.13
N VAL A 260 -6.00 -8.27 -9.94
CA VAL A 260 -5.03 -8.33 -11.03
C VAL A 260 -5.22 -9.59 -11.88
N GLY A 261 -5.46 -10.75 -11.27
CA GLY A 261 -5.76 -12.00 -11.95
C GLY A 261 -6.99 -11.90 -12.83
N ILE A 262 -8.08 -11.33 -12.30
CA ILE A 262 -9.32 -11.09 -13.05
C ILE A 262 -9.07 -10.16 -14.24
N ILE A 263 -8.35 -9.07 -14.06
CA ILE A 263 -8.01 -8.13 -15.13
C ILE A 263 -7.22 -8.83 -16.23
N LEU A 264 -6.23 -9.65 -15.89
CA LEU A 264 -5.43 -10.40 -16.88
C LEU A 264 -6.29 -11.41 -17.67
N ILE A 265 -7.24 -12.08 -17.01
CA ILE A 265 -8.20 -12.97 -17.67
C ILE A 265 -9.08 -12.18 -18.64
N LEU A 266 -9.63 -11.05 -18.21
CA LEU A 266 -10.47 -10.19 -19.07
C LEU A 266 -9.70 -9.66 -20.27
N GLU A 267 -8.45 -9.25 -20.08
CA GLU A 267 -7.58 -8.86 -21.19
C GLU A 267 -7.34 -10.00 -22.17
N TRP A 268 -6.98 -11.18 -21.66
CA TRP A 268 -6.76 -12.35 -22.49
C TRP A 268 -8.01 -12.72 -23.31
N MET A 269 -9.19 -12.61 -22.70
CA MET A 269 -10.47 -12.83 -23.39
C MET A 269 -10.78 -11.78 -24.43
N GLY A 270 -10.42 -10.51 -24.15
CA GLY A 270 -10.72 -9.37 -25.03
C GLY A 270 -9.80 -9.24 -26.23
N GLU A 271 -8.61 -9.86 -26.21
CA GLU A 271 -7.65 -9.77 -27.31
C GLU A 271 -8.11 -10.54 -28.57
N PRO A 272 -8.28 -9.88 -29.73
CA PRO A 272 -8.77 -10.52 -30.94
C PRO A 272 -7.71 -11.41 -31.62
N GLY A 273 -6.42 -11.11 -31.45
CA GLY A 273 -5.32 -11.77 -32.13
C GLY A 273 -4.71 -12.93 -31.34
N LYS A 274 -4.44 -14.09 -31.98
CA LYS A 274 -3.81 -15.26 -31.34
C LYS A 274 -2.46 -14.94 -30.71
N GLU A 275 -1.62 -14.15 -31.37
CA GLU A 275 -0.27 -13.80 -30.88
C GLU A 275 -0.35 -12.87 -29.66
N GLN A 276 -1.29 -11.92 -29.64
CA GLN A 276 -1.50 -11.06 -28.48
C GLN A 276 -2.08 -11.81 -27.30
N ARG A 277 -3.06 -12.69 -27.51
CA ARG A 277 -3.52 -13.61 -26.46
C ARG A 277 -2.40 -14.46 -25.87
N LYS A 278 -1.50 -15.00 -26.72
CA LYS A 278 -0.34 -15.75 -26.25
C LYS A 278 0.61 -14.88 -25.43
N LEU A 279 0.79 -13.62 -25.81
CA LEU A 279 1.62 -12.68 -25.04
C LEU A 279 1.01 -12.37 -23.67
N VAL A 280 -0.30 -12.06 -23.60
CA VAL A 280 -1.01 -11.84 -22.34
C VAL A 280 -0.95 -13.09 -21.45
N GLY A 281 -1.17 -14.28 -22.04
CA GLY A 281 -1.06 -15.54 -21.32
C GLY A 281 0.34 -15.79 -20.75
N LYS A 282 1.42 -15.49 -21.51
CA LYS A 282 2.80 -15.59 -21.01
C LYS A 282 3.08 -14.61 -19.85
N ARG A 283 2.56 -13.37 -19.94
CA ARG A 283 2.67 -12.39 -18.85
C ARG A 283 1.95 -12.89 -17.60
N GLY A 284 0.72 -13.38 -17.75
CA GLY A 284 -0.05 -13.96 -16.65
C GLY A 284 0.67 -15.14 -16.01
N ALA A 285 1.19 -16.07 -16.80
CA ALA A 285 1.96 -17.23 -16.32
C ALA A 285 3.22 -16.80 -15.55
N LEU A 286 3.97 -15.80 -16.07
CA LEU A 286 5.16 -15.30 -15.38
C LEU A 286 4.80 -14.63 -14.05
N LEU A 287 3.75 -13.80 -14.00
CA LEU A 287 3.30 -13.15 -12.78
C LEU A 287 2.88 -14.17 -11.74
N VAL A 288 1.99 -15.11 -12.11
CA VAL A 288 1.50 -16.15 -11.20
C VAL A 288 2.63 -17.08 -10.77
N GLY A 289 3.54 -17.46 -11.68
CA GLY A 289 4.70 -18.28 -11.35
C GLY A 289 5.60 -17.61 -10.31
N CYS A 290 5.98 -16.37 -10.52
CA CYS A 290 6.78 -15.62 -9.55
C CYS A 290 6.03 -15.43 -8.21
N PHE A 291 4.72 -15.15 -8.25
CA PHE A 291 3.89 -15.04 -7.05
C PHE A 291 3.91 -16.35 -6.23
N LEU A 292 3.62 -17.46 -6.88
CA LEU A 292 3.56 -18.76 -6.19
C LEU A 292 4.93 -19.22 -5.64
N ILE A 293 6.00 -19.04 -6.41
CA ILE A 293 7.36 -19.41 -5.97
C ILE A 293 7.73 -18.66 -4.70
N VAL A 294 7.48 -17.35 -4.68
CA VAL A 294 7.82 -16.52 -3.51
C VAL A 294 6.90 -16.82 -2.33
N LEU A 295 5.58 -16.93 -2.57
CA LEU A 295 4.63 -17.22 -1.50
C LEU A 295 4.91 -18.57 -0.82
N LEU A 296 5.18 -19.61 -1.62
CA LEU A 296 5.53 -20.95 -1.10
C LEU A 296 6.92 -20.98 -0.44
N GLY A 297 7.85 -20.14 -0.88
CA GLY A 297 9.17 -20.02 -0.24
C GLY A 297 9.17 -19.25 1.07
N LEU A 298 8.12 -18.44 1.32
CA LEU A 298 7.95 -17.68 2.55
C LEU A 298 7.02 -18.38 3.57
N SER A 299 6.21 -19.35 3.13
CA SER A 299 5.29 -20.13 3.99
C SER A 299 6.00 -21.30 4.65
#